data_a6c8e144c4625f21d15cb74e3e591941
#
_entry.id   a6c8e144c4625f21d15cb74e3e591941
#
_cell.length_a   1.000
_cell.length_b   1.000
_cell.length_c   1.000
_cell.angle_alpha   90.00
_cell.angle_beta   90.00
_cell.angle_gamma   90.00
#
_symmetry.space_group_name_H-M   'P 1'
#
loop_
_entity.id
_entity.type
_entity.pdbx_description
1 polymer ?
#
loop_
_entity_poly.entity_id
_entity_poly.type
_entity_poly.pdbx_seq_one_letter_code
_entity_poly.pdbx_strand_id
1 'polypeptide(L)'
;MIFLKTEDEIELLRQSNLLVGKTLAEVAKLVKPGVTTRELDKVAEEFIRDHGATPTFKGFPNQYGEPFPASLCTSVNEQVVHGIPGDIVLKDGDIVSVDCGTYMNGFCGDSAYTFCVGEVDEEIRNLLKVTKEALYIGIQNAVQGKRIGDIGYAIQRYCESHSYGVVREFVGHGIGKEMHEDPQVPNYGKRGYGPLMKRGLCIAIEPMITLGDRQVIMESDGWTVRTRDRKCAAHFEHTIAVGAGEADILSSFKFIEEVLGDKAI
;
A
#
# COMPACT_ATOMS: atom_id res chain seq x y z
N MET A 1 17.72 6.68 11.15
CA MET A 1 18.28 5.60 12.05
C MET A 1 17.28 4.47 12.10
N ILE A 2 17.71 3.21 11.93
CA ILE A 2 16.81 2.04 11.96
C ILE A 2 16.52 1.67 13.42
N PHE A 3 15.23 1.63 13.78
CA PHE A 3 14.75 1.21 15.09
C PHE A 3 14.21 -0.22 15.03
N LEU A 4 14.71 -1.09 15.90
CA LEU A 4 14.17 -2.44 16.04
C LEU A 4 13.12 -2.43 17.15
N LYS A 5 11.95 -2.99 16.88
CA LYS A 5 10.81 -3.05 17.79
C LYS A 5 10.92 -4.29 18.69
N THR A 6 10.49 -4.15 19.93
CA THR A 6 10.29 -5.27 20.86
C THR A 6 9.03 -6.05 20.45
N GLU A 7 8.85 -7.25 21.00
CA GLU A 7 7.65 -8.07 20.76
C GLU A 7 6.36 -7.32 21.18
N ASP A 8 6.40 -6.60 22.31
CA ASP A 8 5.25 -5.80 22.78
C ASP A 8 4.95 -4.64 21.83
N GLU A 9 5.97 -3.98 21.28
CA GLU A 9 5.78 -2.91 20.29
C GLU A 9 5.26 -3.46 18.95
N ILE A 10 5.69 -4.65 18.53
CA ILE A 10 5.17 -5.34 17.35
C ILE A 10 3.70 -5.66 17.52
N GLU A 11 3.27 -6.06 18.73
CA GLU A 11 1.86 -6.34 18.99
C GLU A 11 1.00 -5.05 18.93
N LEU A 12 1.51 -3.92 19.41
CA LEU A 12 0.82 -2.62 19.25
C LEU A 12 0.74 -2.19 17.79
N LEU A 13 1.81 -2.39 17.01
CA LEU A 13 1.80 -2.20 15.56
C LEU A 13 0.75 -3.09 14.88
N ARG A 14 0.67 -4.37 15.27
CA ARG A 14 -0.33 -5.32 14.75
C ARG A 14 -1.75 -4.81 14.98
N GLN A 15 -2.08 -4.31 16.17
CA GLN A 15 -3.41 -3.79 16.48
C GLN A 15 -3.79 -2.65 15.54
N SER A 16 -2.87 -1.71 15.30
CA SER A 16 -3.09 -0.61 14.35
C SER A 16 -3.27 -1.13 12.92
N ASN A 17 -2.45 -2.07 12.48
CA ASN A 17 -2.49 -2.67 11.15
C ASN A 17 -3.75 -3.52 10.90
N LEU A 18 -4.25 -4.24 11.92
CA LEU A 18 -5.52 -4.95 11.82
C LEU A 18 -6.71 -3.99 11.72
N LEU A 19 -6.63 -2.81 12.34
CA LEU A 19 -7.64 -1.75 12.16
C LEU A 19 -7.62 -1.23 10.72
N VAL A 20 -6.44 -1.04 10.11
CA VAL A 20 -6.34 -0.69 8.67
C VAL A 20 -7.06 -1.73 7.82
N GLY A 21 -6.77 -3.02 8.01
CA GLY A 21 -7.42 -4.08 7.24
C GLY A 21 -8.96 -4.10 7.39
N LYS A 22 -9.47 -3.83 8.60
CA LYS A 22 -10.92 -3.69 8.85
C LYS A 22 -11.49 -2.43 8.18
N THR A 23 -10.77 -1.32 8.21
CA THR A 23 -11.17 -0.07 7.52
C THR A 23 -11.27 -0.29 6.02
N LEU A 24 -10.27 -0.93 5.41
CA LEU A 24 -10.31 -1.29 3.99
C LEU A 24 -11.46 -2.25 3.65
N ALA A 25 -11.87 -3.13 4.59
CA ALA A 25 -13.04 -3.98 4.43
C ALA A 25 -14.36 -3.18 4.45
N GLU A 26 -14.47 -2.14 5.27
CA GLU A 26 -15.64 -1.22 5.21
C GLU A 26 -15.69 -0.47 3.88
N VAL A 27 -14.52 -0.01 3.39
CA VAL A 27 -14.41 0.60 2.06
C VAL A 27 -14.83 -0.40 0.97
N ALA A 28 -14.38 -1.65 1.04
CA ALA A 28 -14.70 -2.72 0.07
C ALA A 28 -16.21 -2.91 -0.12
N LYS A 29 -17.04 -2.75 0.94
CA LYS A 29 -18.51 -2.84 0.87
C LYS A 29 -19.13 -1.78 -0.02
N LEU A 30 -18.44 -0.64 -0.20
CA LEU A 30 -18.95 0.50 -0.97
C LEU A 30 -18.38 0.56 -2.38
N VAL A 31 -17.27 -0.11 -2.68
CA VAL A 31 -16.64 -0.06 -4.00
C VAL A 31 -17.55 -0.66 -5.07
N LYS A 32 -18.18 0.20 -5.86
CA LYS A 32 -19.07 -0.16 -6.97
C LYS A 32 -19.22 1.03 -7.93
N PRO A 33 -19.70 0.81 -9.17
CA PRO A 33 -20.03 1.91 -10.06
C PRO A 33 -21.01 2.91 -9.43
N GLY A 34 -20.75 4.21 -9.63
CA GLY A 34 -21.57 5.33 -9.14
C GLY A 34 -21.15 5.90 -7.79
N VAL A 35 -20.24 5.26 -7.04
CA VAL A 35 -19.70 5.79 -5.79
C VAL A 35 -18.55 6.76 -6.09
N THR A 36 -18.43 7.81 -5.32
CA THR A 36 -17.33 8.76 -5.39
C THR A 36 -16.17 8.35 -4.46
N THR A 37 -14.95 8.74 -4.81
CA THR A 37 -13.78 8.50 -3.94
C THR A 37 -13.90 9.26 -2.61
N ARG A 38 -14.61 10.39 -2.56
CA ARG A 38 -14.97 11.12 -1.33
C ARG A 38 -15.84 10.29 -0.38
N GLU A 39 -16.79 9.51 -0.90
CA GLU A 39 -17.63 8.64 -0.07
C GLU A 39 -16.83 7.52 0.56
N LEU A 40 -15.83 6.98 -0.15
CA LEU A 40 -14.90 5.98 0.39
C LEU A 40 -14.07 6.56 1.55
N ASP A 41 -13.52 7.77 1.36
CA ASP A 41 -12.74 8.48 2.38
C ASP A 41 -13.55 8.75 3.65
N LYS A 42 -14.79 9.22 3.48
CA LYS A 42 -15.69 9.52 4.58
C LYS A 42 -15.94 8.31 5.48
N VAL A 43 -16.25 7.17 4.87
CA VAL A 43 -16.53 5.94 5.63
C VAL A 43 -15.28 5.45 6.36
N ALA A 44 -14.12 5.53 5.72
CA ALA A 44 -12.86 5.16 6.34
C ALA A 44 -12.52 6.06 7.53
N GLU A 45 -12.65 7.39 7.39
CA GLU A 45 -12.39 8.32 8.48
C GLU A 45 -13.33 8.07 9.67
N GLU A 46 -14.63 7.92 9.42
CA GLU A 46 -15.62 7.62 10.46
C GLU A 46 -15.28 6.33 11.19
N PHE A 47 -15.00 5.25 10.45
CA PHE A 47 -14.65 3.95 11.02
C PHE A 47 -13.37 3.98 11.87
N ILE A 48 -12.31 4.63 11.40
CA ILE A 48 -11.05 4.78 12.14
C ILE A 48 -11.31 5.51 13.47
N ARG A 49 -12.05 6.65 13.43
CA ARG A 49 -12.33 7.46 14.62
C ARG A 49 -13.24 6.74 15.62
N ASP A 50 -14.22 5.99 15.15
CA ASP A 50 -15.14 5.21 16.00
C ASP A 50 -14.39 4.09 16.77
N HIS A 51 -13.22 3.67 16.26
CA HIS A 51 -12.33 2.72 16.94
C HIS A 51 -11.25 3.39 17.80
N GLY A 52 -11.36 4.70 18.06
CA GLY A 52 -10.43 5.44 18.93
C GLY A 52 -9.04 5.68 18.30
N ALA A 53 -8.91 5.53 16.99
CA ALA A 53 -7.69 5.80 16.25
C ALA A 53 -7.75 7.12 15.46
N THR A 54 -6.63 7.53 14.91
CA THR A 54 -6.50 8.73 14.07
C THR A 54 -6.00 8.34 12.67
N PRO A 55 -6.61 8.83 11.57
CA PRO A 55 -6.03 8.69 10.24
C PRO A 55 -4.67 9.40 10.18
N THR A 56 -3.66 8.76 9.60
CA THR A 56 -2.30 9.31 9.58
C THR A 56 -2.01 10.18 8.37
N PHE A 57 -2.76 10.01 7.27
CA PHE A 57 -2.53 10.79 6.06
C PHE A 57 -3.13 12.20 6.13
N LYS A 58 -4.28 12.35 6.79
CA LYS A 58 -4.96 13.65 6.91
C LYS A 58 -4.11 14.67 7.68
N GLY A 59 -3.71 15.72 6.98
CA GLY A 59 -2.81 16.74 7.53
C GLY A 59 -1.32 16.38 7.40
N PHE A 60 -0.98 15.29 6.70
CA PHE A 60 0.43 14.94 6.46
C PHE A 60 1.11 16.06 5.69
N PRO A 61 2.28 16.55 6.16
CA PRO A 61 2.89 17.76 5.61
C PRO A 61 3.41 17.53 4.19
N ASN A 62 3.19 18.53 3.32
CA ASN A 62 3.82 18.62 2.01
C ASN A 62 4.92 19.67 2.04
N GLN A 63 6.12 19.32 1.62
CA GLN A 63 7.25 20.25 1.61
C GLN A 63 7.05 21.43 0.62
N TYR A 64 6.22 21.25 -0.41
CA TYR A 64 6.05 22.19 -1.50
C TYR A 64 4.60 22.66 -1.72
N GLY A 65 3.68 22.31 -0.83
CA GLY A 65 2.26 22.60 -1.01
C GLY A 65 1.42 22.43 0.26
N GLU A 66 0.12 22.34 0.07
CA GLU A 66 -0.82 22.12 1.15
C GLU A 66 -0.69 20.70 1.73
N PRO A 67 -0.91 20.51 3.05
CA PRO A 67 -0.97 19.19 3.67
C PRO A 67 -1.99 18.29 2.98
N PHE A 68 -1.79 16.97 3.05
CA PHE A 68 -2.73 16.00 2.47
C PHE A 68 -4.13 16.17 3.08
N PRO A 69 -5.18 16.35 2.27
CA PRO A 69 -6.46 16.82 2.80
C PRO A 69 -7.38 15.70 3.32
N ALA A 70 -7.06 14.43 3.11
CA ALA A 70 -7.95 13.31 3.28
C ALA A 70 -7.36 12.20 4.18
N SER A 71 -8.19 11.24 4.58
CA SER A 71 -7.82 10.12 5.45
C SER A 71 -7.30 8.92 4.69
N LEU A 72 -7.73 8.77 3.42
CA LEU A 72 -7.26 7.75 2.47
C LEU A 72 -6.50 8.39 1.31
N CYS A 73 -5.62 7.62 0.67
CA CYS A 73 -5.27 7.86 -0.72
C CYS A 73 -6.16 6.97 -1.61
N THR A 74 -6.77 7.56 -2.66
CA THR A 74 -7.62 6.83 -3.61
C THR A 74 -7.12 7.07 -5.03
N SER A 75 -6.40 6.11 -5.58
CA SER A 75 -5.72 6.22 -6.87
C SER A 75 -6.47 5.39 -7.91
N VAL A 76 -7.12 6.06 -8.88
CA VAL A 76 -7.99 5.43 -9.88
C VAL A 76 -7.23 5.22 -11.18
N ASN A 77 -7.30 4.01 -11.75
CA ASN A 77 -6.75 3.60 -13.04
C ASN A 77 -5.25 3.93 -13.21
N GLU A 78 -4.92 5.00 -13.95
CA GLU A 78 -3.54 5.44 -14.20
C GLU A 78 -2.90 6.17 -13.01
N GLN A 79 -3.67 6.50 -11.98
CA GLN A 79 -3.10 7.02 -10.74
C GLN A 79 -2.41 5.89 -9.97
N VAL A 80 -1.17 6.12 -9.60
CA VAL A 80 -0.30 5.13 -8.96
C VAL A 80 -0.48 5.15 -7.45
N VAL A 81 -0.24 6.33 -6.85
CA VAL A 81 -0.35 6.58 -5.39
C VAL A 81 -0.76 8.03 -5.13
N HIS A 82 -1.13 8.30 -3.89
CA HIS A 82 -1.45 9.62 -3.35
C HIS A 82 -2.61 10.33 -4.05
N GLY A 83 -3.49 9.60 -4.73
CA GLY A 83 -4.70 10.18 -5.29
C GLY A 83 -5.57 10.79 -4.19
N ILE A 84 -5.95 12.07 -4.35
CA ILE A 84 -6.78 12.79 -3.38
C ILE A 84 -8.24 12.38 -3.56
N PRO A 85 -8.92 11.85 -2.52
CA PRO A 85 -10.35 11.59 -2.56
C PRO A 85 -11.16 12.83 -2.91
N GLY A 86 -12.07 12.70 -3.87
CA GLY A 86 -12.84 13.81 -4.40
C GLY A 86 -14.12 13.36 -5.13
N ASP A 87 -14.54 14.16 -6.10
CA ASP A 87 -15.77 13.95 -6.85
C ASP A 87 -15.60 12.98 -8.05
N ILE A 88 -14.49 12.22 -8.09
CA ILE A 88 -14.29 11.17 -9.08
C ILE A 88 -15.33 10.07 -8.80
N VAL A 89 -16.25 9.88 -9.77
CA VAL A 89 -17.26 8.82 -9.72
C VAL A 89 -16.67 7.56 -10.35
N LEU A 90 -16.60 6.49 -9.58
CA LEU A 90 -16.13 5.19 -10.04
C LEU A 90 -17.09 4.60 -11.08
N LYS A 91 -16.53 3.99 -12.12
CA LYS A 91 -17.28 3.40 -13.24
C LYS A 91 -17.02 1.91 -13.33
N ASP A 92 -17.92 1.20 -13.98
CA ASP A 92 -17.68 -0.20 -14.35
C ASP A 92 -16.43 -0.33 -15.22
N GLY A 93 -15.54 -1.25 -14.86
CA GLY A 93 -14.24 -1.42 -15.50
C GLY A 93 -13.08 -0.65 -14.87
N ASP A 94 -13.33 0.30 -13.95
CA ASP A 94 -12.26 0.97 -13.22
C ASP A 94 -11.58 0.06 -12.21
N ILE A 95 -10.36 0.41 -11.85
CA ILE A 95 -9.70 -0.07 -10.64
C ILE A 95 -9.41 1.11 -9.72
N VAL A 96 -9.41 0.90 -8.41
CA VAL A 96 -9.03 1.90 -7.42
C VAL A 96 -8.11 1.30 -6.39
N SER A 97 -6.88 1.82 -6.30
CA SER A 97 -5.97 1.54 -5.20
C SER A 97 -6.36 2.42 -4.03
N VAL A 98 -6.70 1.80 -2.92
CA VAL A 98 -7.02 2.49 -1.66
C VAL A 98 -5.93 2.17 -0.66
N ASP A 99 -5.27 3.24 -0.21
CA ASP A 99 -4.22 3.19 0.78
C ASP A 99 -4.72 3.87 2.05
N CYS A 100 -4.46 3.24 3.19
CA CYS A 100 -5.02 3.61 4.49
C CYS A 100 -3.98 3.49 5.60
N GLY A 101 -3.75 4.60 6.28
CA GLY A 101 -2.90 4.63 7.45
C GLY A 101 -3.67 5.00 8.74
N THR A 102 -3.35 4.34 9.85
CA THR A 102 -3.93 4.61 11.17
C THR A 102 -2.86 4.84 12.22
N TYR A 103 -3.20 5.63 13.24
CA TYR A 103 -2.39 5.77 14.46
C TYR A 103 -3.22 5.37 15.66
N MET A 104 -2.78 4.32 16.36
CA MET A 104 -3.45 3.77 17.52
C MET A 104 -2.43 3.25 18.53
N ASN A 105 -2.67 3.47 19.82
CA ASN A 105 -1.80 2.97 20.91
C ASN A 105 -0.32 3.39 20.77
N GLY A 106 -0.04 4.54 20.14
CA GLY A 106 1.31 5.06 19.97
C GLY A 106 2.08 4.54 18.75
N PHE A 107 1.42 3.75 17.87
CA PHE A 107 2.02 3.17 16.68
C PHE A 107 1.17 3.36 15.43
N CYS A 108 1.82 3.49 14.28
CA CYS A 108 1.17 3.57 12.98
C CYS A 108 0.83 2.17 12.45
N GLY A 109 -0.24 2.07 11.68
CA GLY A 109 -0.56 0.95 10.82
C GLY A 109 -0.68 1.45 9.39
N ASP A 110 -0.31 0.63 8.40
CA ASP A 110 -0.30 0.99 6.98
C ASP A 110 -0.56 -0.22 6.11
N SER A 111 -1.45 -0.05 5.12
CA SER A 111 -1.72 -1.08 4.12
C SER A 111 -2.55 -0.53 2.97
N ALA A 112 -2.31 -1.06 1.76
CA ALA A 112 -3.04 -0.70 0.56
C ALA A 112 -3.58 -1.93 -0.18
N TYR A 113 -4.75 -1.76 -0.82
CA TYR A 113 -5.37 -2.77 -1.65
C TYR A 113 -5.98 -2.14 -2.90
N THR A 114 -5.79 -2.79 -4.06
CA THR A 114 -6.42 -2.36 -5.32
C THR A 114 -7.69 -3.16 -5.57
N PHE A 115 -8.81 -2.45 -5.67
CA PHE A 115 -10.15 -3.00 -5.90
C PHE A 115 -10.55 -2.92 -7.37
N CYS A 116 -11.24 -3.96 -7.86
CA CYS A 116 -11.98 -3.90 -9.11
C CYS A 116 -13.34 -3.22 -8.89
N VAL A 117 -13.74 -2.34 -9.79
CA VAL A 117 -15.05 -1.68 -9.78
C VAL A 117 -15.92 -2.34 -10.85
N GLY A 118 -16.86 -3.19 -10.44
CA GLY A 118 -17.64 -4.00 -11.40
C GLY A 118 -16.79 -5.03 -12.13
N GLU A 119 -16.98 -5.15 -13.44
CA GLU A 119 -16.23 -6.08 -14.29
C GLU A 119 -15.07 -5.36 -14.97
N VAL A 120 -13.85 -5.83 -14.72
CA VAL A 120 -12.62 -5.28 -15.30
C VAL A 120 -12.05 -6.22 -16.36
N ASP A 121 -11.34 -5.66 -17.33
CA ASP A 121 -10.66 -6.42 -18.38
C ASP A 121 -9.65 -7.42 -17.75
N GLU A 122 -9.48 -8.57 -18.42
CA GLU A 122 -8.59 -9.61 -17.92
C GLU A 122 -7.12 -9.15 -17.83
N GLU A 123 -6.68 -8.30 -18.74
CA GLU A 123 -5.36 -7.69 -18.69
C GLU A 123 -5.15 -6.90 -17.40
N ILE A 124 -6.16 -6.12 -16.99
CA ILE A 124 -6.14 -5.36 -15.73
C ILE A 124 -6.18 -6.31 -14.52
N ARG A 125 -7.06 -7.33 -14.57
CA ARG A 125 -7.12 -8.34 -13.49
C ARG A 125 -5.79 -9.06 -13.32
N ASN A 126 -5.07 -9.35 -14.40
CA ASN A 126 -3.75 -9.96 -14.36
C ASN A 126 -2.70 -9.01 -13.78
N LEU A 127 -2.75 -7.71 -14.07
CA LEU A 127 -1.91 -6.70 -13.42
C LEU A 127 -2.09 -6.75 -11.90
N LEU A 128 -3.33 -6.77 -11.40
CA LEU A 128 -3.61 -6.82 -9.97
C LEU A 128 -3.08 -8.11 -9.33
N LYS A 129 -3.31 -9.26 -9.95
CA LYS A 129 -2.82 -10.56 -9.47
C LYS A 129 -1.29 -10.56 -9.36
N VAL A 130 -0.60 -10.16 -10.42
CA VAL A 130 0.87 -10.13 -10.45
C VAL A 130 1.42 -9.15 -9.41
N THR A 131 0.78 -8.00 -9.21
CA THR A 131 1.18 -7.02 -8.19
C THR A 131 1.02 -7.59 -6.78
N LYS A 132 -0.11 -8.22 -6.48
CA LYS A 132 -0.35 -8.87 -5.20
C LYS A 132 0.62 -10.04 -4.95
N GLU A 133 0.87 -10.87 -5.94
CA GLU A 133 1.87 -11.95 -5.86
C GLU A 133 3.28 -11.40 -5.64
N ALA A 134 3.65 -10.31 -6.34
CA ALA A 134 4.93 -9.64 -6.15
C ALA A 134 5.13 -9.15 -4.71
N LEU A 135 4.07 -8.65 -4.06
CA LEU A 135 4.10 -8.28 -2.65
C LEU A 135 4.52 -9.49 -1.78
N TYR A 136 3.85 -10.63 -1.95
CA TYR A 136 4.17 -11.84 -1.16
C TYR A 136 5.56 -12.41 -1.49
N ILE A 137 6.01 -12.31 -2.74
CA ILE A 137 7.39 -12.65 -3.12
C ILE A 137 8.39 -11.74 -2.41
N GLY A 138 8.09 -10.43 -2.31
CA GLY A 138 8.87 -9.49 -1.53
C GLY A 138 8.94 -9.89 -0.05
N ILE A 139 7.79 -10.18 0.55
CA ILE A 139 7.66 -10.59 1.97
C ILE A 139 8.47 -11.86 2.28
N GLN A 140 8.46 -12.87 1.39
CA GLN A 140 9.27 -14.07 1.54
C GLN A 140 10.80 -13.80 1.56
N ASN A 141 11.21 -12.65 1.07
CA ASN A 141 12.59 -12.20 1.11
C ASN A 141 12.91 -11.29 2.30
N ALA A 142 11.91 -10.90 3.09
CA ALA A 142 12.04 -10.01 4.24
C ALA A 142 12.38 -10.78 5.53
N VAL A 143 13.50 -11.46 5.56
CA VAL A 143 13.93 -12.32 6.70
C VAL A 143 15.28 -11.90 7.23
N GLN A 144 15.53 -12.18 8.51
CA GLN A 144 16.79 -11.87 9.18
C GLN A 144 17.99 -12.41 8.40
N GLY A 145 19.00 -11.59 8.23
CA GLY A 145 20.25 -11.95 7.53
C GLY A 145 20.24 -11.64 6.03
N LYS A 146 19.07 -11.42 5.42
CA LYS A 146 18.98 -10.84 4.08
C LYS A 146 19.08 -9.30 4.14
N ARG A 147 19.13 -8.66 2.99
CA ARG A 147 19.23 -7.21 2.86
C ARG A 147 17.99 -6.65 2.16
N ILE A 148 17.70 -5.37 2.38
CA ILE A 148 16.54 -4.70 1.77
C ILE A 148 16.52 -4.85 0.24
N GLY A 149 17.68 -4.80 -0.43
CA GLY A 149 17.77 -5.01 -1.87
C GLY A 149 17.39 -6.43 -2.35
N ASP A 150 17.33 -7.42 -1.47
CA ASP A 150 16.83 -8.76 -1.82
C ASP A 150 15.32 -8.74 -2.04
N ILE A 151 14.58 -7.92 -1.27
CA ILE A 151 13.13 -7.68 -1.43
C ILE A 151 12.88 -7.06 -2.81
N GLY A 152 13.47 -5.88 -3.06
CA GLY A 152 13.24 -5.14 -4.30
C GLY A 152 13.69 -5.92 -5.54
N TYR A 153 14.81 -6.65 -5.47
CA TYR A 153 15.25 -7.51 -6.55
C TYR A 153 14.22 -8.59 -6.89
N ALA A 154 13.64 -9.23 -5.89
CA ALA A 154 12.67 -10.31 -6.08
C ALA A 154 11.37 -9.76 -6.70
N ILE A 155 10.83 -8.64 -6.19
CA ILE A 155 9.66 -7.95 -6.74
C ILE A 155 9.91 -7.55 -8.21
N GLN A 156 11.00 -6.84 -8.46
CA GLN A 156 11.35 -6.34 -9.79
C GLN A 156 11.45 -7.49 -10.81
N ARG A 157 12.21 -8.54 -10.48
CA ARG A 157 12.39 -9.68 -11.39
C ARG A 157 11.08 -10.37 -11.73
N TYR A 158 10.18 -10.49 -10.75
CA TYR A 158 8.90 -11.11 -10.96
C TYR A 158 8.01 -10.24 -11.88
N CYS A 159 7.82 -8.95 -11.57
CA CYS A 159 6.98 -8.06 -12.37
C CYS A 159 7.50 -7.86 -13.79
N GLU A 160 8.83 -7.64 -13.95
CA GLU A 160 9.46 -7.49 -15.28
C GLU A 160 9.36 -8.76 -16.13
N SER A 161 9.31 -9.97 -15.51
CA SER A 161 9.11 -11.23 -16.26
C SER A 161 7.68 -11.34 -16.85
N HIS A 162 6.73 -10.57 -16.30
CA HIS A 162 5.37 -10.41 -16.82
C HIS A 162 5.21 -9.18 -17.72
N SER A 163 6.32 -8.52 -18.08
CA SER A 163 6.35 -7.31 -18.91
C SER A 163 5.69 -6.08 -18.28
N TYR A 164 5.61 -6.03 -16.96
CA TYR A 164 5.08 -4.87 -16.21
C TYR A 164 6.20 -3.94 -15.74
N GLY A 165 5.89 -2.64 -15.67
CA GLY A 165 6.77 -1.61 -15.15
C GLY A 165 6.79 -1.59 -13.62
N VAL A 166 7.96 -1.36 -13.02
CA VAL A 166 8.12 -1.19 -11.57
C VAL A 166 8.48 0.26 -11.29
N VAL A 167 7.61 0.97 -10.56
CA VAL A 167 7.83 2.37 -10.17
C VAL A 167 9.07 2.48 -9.28
N ARG A 168 9.87 3.52 -9.46
CA ARG A 168 11.14 3.73 -8.74
C ARG A 168 11.19 5.00 -7.90
N GLU A 169 10.33 5.94 -8.18
CA GLU A 169 10.25 7.25 -7.54
C GLU A 169 9.62 7.19 -6.15
N PHE A 170 8.83 6.15 -5.90
CA PHE A 170 8.17 5.87 -4.63
C PHE A 170 8.57 4.48 -4.15
N VAL A 171 8.71 4.34 -2.84
CA VAL A 171 9.30 3.14 -2.22
C VAL A 171 8.65 2.90 -0.87
N GLY A 172 8.63 1.67 -0.42
CA GLY A 172 8.25 1.31 0.93
C GLY A 172 9.23 1.85 1.97
N HIS A 173 8.90 1.69 3.23
CA HIS A 173 9.59 2.37 4.33
C HIS A 173 9.58 1.55 5.63
N GLY A 174 10.45 1.91 6.56
CA GLY A 174 10.29 1.49 7.95
C GLY A 174 9.03 2.12 8.54
N ILE A 175 8.41 1.46 9.51
CA ILE A 175 7.22 1.94 10.19
C ILE A 175 7.27 1.64 11.68
N GLY A 176 6.67 2.50 12.49
CA GLY A 176 6.65 2.34 13.93
C GLY A 176 5.83 3.41 14.63
N LYS A 177 6.47 4.24 15.44
CA LYS A 177 5.83 5.40 16.07
C LYS A 177 5.58 6.51 15.05
N GLU A 178 6.45 6.59 14.05
CA GLU A 178 6.27 7.44 12.89
C GLU A 178 5.79 6.62 11.69
N MET A 179 5.00 7.24 10.81
CA MET A 179 4.52 6.61 9.59
C MET A 179 5.69 6.20 8.69
N HIS A 180 6.64 7.10 8.48
CA HIS A 180 7.82 6.85 7.68
C HIS A 180 9.08 6.84 8.55
N GLU A 181 9.66 5.65 8.74
CA GLU A 181 10.95 5.45 9.39
C GLU A 181 11.99 4.90 8.39
N ASP A 182 13.26 4.89 8.79
CA ASP A 182 14.28 4.12 8.07
C ASP A 182 14.06 2.59 8.24
N PRO A 183 14.43 1.77 7.26
CA PRO A 183 15.02 2.15 5.97
C PRO A 183 13.98 2.38 4.88
N GLN A 184 14.38 3.02 3.76
CA GLN A 184 13.63 2.92 2.51
C GLN A 184 13.62 1.47 2.01
N VAL A 185 12.50 1.02 1.42
CA VAL A 185 12.27 -0.33 0.93
C VAL A 185 11.87 -0.28 -0.57
N PRO A 186 12.83 -0.07 -1.49
CA PRO A 186 12.53 0.00 -2.91
C PRO A 186 11.96 -1.33 -3.46
N ASN A 187 11.03 -1.23 -4.42
CA ASN A 187 10.48 -2.36 -5.16
C ASN A 187 11.38 -2.83 -6.30
N TYR A 188 12.58 -2.32 -6.37
CA TYR A 188 13.63 -2.64 -7.32
C TYR A 188 14.98 -2.69 -6.62
N GLY A 189 15.97 -3.27 -7.25
CA GLY A 189 17.29 -3.24 -6.65
C GLY A 189 18.21 -4.35 -7.08
N LYS A 190 19.22 -4.56 -6.26
CA LYS A 190 20.26 -5.57 -6.49
C LYS A 190 20.35 -6.50 -5.29
N ARG A 191 20.36 -7.80 -5.58
CA ARG A 191 20.51 -8.85 -4.57
C ARG A 191 21.75 -8.64 -3.72
N GLY A 192 21.60 -8.77 -2.39
CA GLY A 192 22.69 -8.62 -1.42
C GLY A 192 23.11 -7.17 -1.14
N TYR A 193 22.33 -6.16 -1.56
CA TYR A 193 22.62 -4.74 -1.31
C TYR A 193 21.63 -4.11 -0.31
N GLY A 194 22.03 -2.95 0.21
CA GLY A 194 21.23 -2.18 1.16
C GLY A 194 21.41 -2.63 2.62
N PRO A 195 20.62 -2.04 3.53
CA PRO A 195 20.65 -2.36 4.96
C PRO A 195 20.41 -3.84 5.24
N LEU A 196 21.12 -4.37 6.23
CA LEU A 196 20.91 -5.74 6.73
C LEU A 196 19.63 -5.79 7.55
N MET A 197 18.74 -6.70 7.23
CA MET A 197 17.52 -6.93 8.00
C MET A 197 17.81 -7.74 9.27
N LYS A 198 17.26 -7.25 10.37
CA LYS A 198 17.38 -7.86 11.69
C LYS A 198 15.98 -8.12 12.25
N ARG A 199 15.84 -9.11 13.11
CA ARG A 199 14.59 -9.36 13.85
C ARG A 199 14.12 -8.09 14.56
N GLY A 200 12.82 -7.82 14.52
CA GLY A 200 12.20 -6.62 15.08
C GLY A 200 12.23 -5.38 14.18
N LEU A 201 12.82 -5.45 12.97
CA LEU A 201 12.65 -4.43 11.96
C LEU A 201 11.24 -4.53 11.40
N CYS A 202 10.44 -3.44 11.53
CA CYS A 202 9.11 -3.33 10.94
C CYS A 202 9.17 -2.43 9.71
N ILE A 203 8.62 -2.91 8.59
CA ILE A 203 8.65 -2.23 7.28
C ILE A 203 7.33 -2.40 6.53
N ALA A 204 6.97 -1.39 5.74
CA ALA A 204 5.98 -1.47 4.68
C ALA A 204 6.64 -1.97 3.40
N ILE A 205 6.04 -2.98 2.76
CA ILE A 205 6.41 -3.48 1.44
C ILE A 205 5.22 -3.21 0.54
N GLU A 206 5.42 -2.38 -0.48
CA GLU A 206 4.33 -1.75 -1.23
C GLU A 206 4.65 -1.68 -2.74
N PRO A 207 4.64 -2.78 -3.48
CA PRO A 207 4.86 -2.75 -4.91
C PRO A 207 3.83 -1.88 -5.63
N MET A 208 4.35 -0.90 -6.40
CA MET A 208 3.61 -0.04 -7.32
C MET A 208 3.98 -0.45 -8.73
N ILE A 209 3.05 -1.11 -9.41
CA ILE A 209 3.30 -1.80 -10.68
C ILE A 209 2.40 -1.22 -11.77
N THR A 210 2.98 -0.95 -12.93
CA THR A 210 2.30 -0.33 -14.06
C THR A 210 2.12 -1.32 -15.21
N LEU A 211 0.97 -1.23 -15.89
CA LEU A 211 0.65 -2.01 -17.07
C LEU A 211 1.59 -1.69 -18.26
N GLY A 212 2.17 -0.49 -18.24
CA GLY A 212 3.03 0.01 -19.31
C GLY A 212 4.42 0.40 -18.82
N ASP A 213 4.86 1.60 -19.22
CA ASP A 213 6.14 2.15 -18.77
C ASP A 213 6.09 2.48 -17.28
N ARG A 214 7.21 2.28 -16.58
CA ARG A 214 7.38 2.57 -15.15
C ARG A 214 7.41 4.06 -14.81
N GLN A 215 7.51 4.95 -15.80
CA GLN A 215 7.66 6.39 -15.58
C GLN A 215 6.38 7.02 -15.05
N VAL A 216 6.54 7.86 -14.04
CA VAL A 216 5.43 8.55 -13.39
C VAL A 216 5.56 10.07 -13.48
N ILE A 217 4.44 10.76 -13.27
CA ILE A 217 4.33 12.22 -13.25
C ILE A 217 3.50 12.60 -12.03
N MET A 218 3.95 13.59 -11.28
CA MET A 218 3.16 14.24 -10.24
C MET A 218 2.19 15.23 -10.88
N GLU A 219 0.93 15.18 -10.47
CA GLU A 219 -0.11 16.12 -10.93
C GLU A 219 0.03 17.48 -10.27
N SER A 220 -0.71 18.47 -10.79
CA SER A 220 -0.65 19.84 -10.31
C SER A 220 -1.18 20.08 -8.89
N ASP A 221 -1.90 19.09 -8.32
CA ASP A 221 -2.36 19.12 -6.93
C ASP A 221 -1.22 18.93 -5.92
N GLY A 222 -0.01 18.57 -6.41
CA GLY A 222 1.18 18.37 -5.59
C GLY A 222 1.23 17.05 -4.82
N TRP A 223 0.27 16.14 -5.04
CA TRP A 223 0.15 14.85 -4.37
C TRP A 223 -0.03 13.68 -5.32
N THR A 224 -1.07 13.75 -6.18
CA THR A 224 -1.45 12.65 -7.05
C THR A 224 -0.33 12.30 -8.03
N VAL A 225 0.08 11.06 -8.02
CA VAL A 225 1.08 10.50 -8.94
C VAL A 225 0.39 9.58 -9.92
N ARG A 226 0.63 9.76 -11.21
CA ARG A 226 0.09 8.91 -12.27
C ARG A 226 1.16 8.41 -13.22
N THR A 227 0.85 7.36 -13.96
CA THR A 227 1.70 6.86 -15.04
C THR A 227 1.82 7.91 -16.14
N ARG A 228 3.01 8.00 -16.74
CA ARG A 228 3.27 8.92 -17.83
C ARG A 228 2.49 8.55 -19.11
N ASP A 229 2.35 7.27 -19.37
CA ASP A 229 1.68 6.72 -20.54
C ASP A 229 0.16 6.56 -20.38
N ARG A 230 -0.40 6.94 -19.20
CA ARG A 230 -1.83 6.84 -18.88
C ARG A 230 -2.39 5.42 -18.84
N LYS A 231 -1.55 4.40 -18.74
CA LYS A 231 -1.97 3.03 -18.50
C LYS A 231 -2.19 2.80 -17.00
N CYS A 232 -3.02 1.82 -16.68
CA CYS A 232 -3.35 1.48 -15.29
C CYS A 232 -2.12 1.11 -14.46
N ALA A 233 -2.20 1.40 -13.16
CA ALA A 233 -1.26 0.96 -12.15
C ALA A 233 -2.00 0.26 -11.02
N ALA A 234 -1.33 -0.66 -10.33
CA ALA A 234 -1.82 -1.34 -9.14
C ALA A 234 -0.86 -1.14 -7.98
N HIS A 235 -1.42 -1.04 -6.78
CA HIS A 235 -0.71 -0.89 -5.53
C HIS A 235 -1.29 -1.86 -4.49
N PHE A 236 -0.45 -2.70 -3.92
CA PHE A 236 -0.78 -3.56 -2.79
C PHE A 236 0.31 -3.41 -1.74
N GLU A 237 -0.07 -3.43 -0.47
CA GLU A 237 0.86 -3.20 0.60
C GLU A 237 0.55 -4.02 1.84
N HIS A 238 1.61 -4.50 2.48
CA HIS A 238 1.57 -5.05 3.83
C HIS A 238 2.66 -4.44 4.71
N THR A 239 2.30 -4.10 5.93
CA THR A 239 3.27 -3.93 7.03
C THR A 239 3.66 -5.29 7.58
N ILE A 240 4.98 -5.51 7.73
CA ILE A 240 5.54 -6.75 8.27
C ILE A 240 6.58 -6.47 9.37
N ALA A 241 6.80 -7.45 10.23
CA ALA A 241 7.97 -7.52 11.11
C ALA A 241 8.92 -8.60 10.60
N VAL A 242 10.21 -8.26 10.48
CA VAL A 242 11.26 -9.21 10.06
C VAL A 242 11.46 -10.26 11.16
N GLY A 243 11.25 -11.53 10.81
CA GLY A 243 11.46 -12.69 11.66
C GLY A 243 12.77 -13.44 11.36
N ALA A 244 13.05 -14.50 12.12
CA ALA A 244 14.27 -15.29 11.95
C ALA A 244 14.28 -16.14 10.68
N GLY A 245 13.17 -16.77 10.32
CA GLY A 245 13.03 -17.64 9.15
C GLY A 245 11.96 -17.17 8.18
N GLU A 246 10.98 -16.45 8.65
CA GLU A 246 9.88 -15.86 7.89
C GLU A 246 9.54 -14.48 8.45
N ALA A 247 8.89 -13.66 7.63
CA ALA A 247 8.33 -12.39 8.06
C ALA A 247 6.97 -12.62 8.73
N ASP A 248 6.69 -11.84 9.76
CA ASP A 248 5.41 -11.79 10.43
C ASP A 248 4.57 -10.66 9.79
N ILE A 249 3.49 -11.00 9.09
CA ILE A 249 2.60 -10.02 8.43
C ILE A 249 1.67 -9.44 9.48
N LEU A 250 1.77 -8.12 9.71
CA LEU A 250 1.00 -7.42 10.74
C LEU A 250 -0.36 -6.92 10.24
N SER A 251 -0.46 -6.51 8.98
CA SER A 251 -1.72 -6.16 8.29
C SER A 251 -2.42 -7.42 7.73
N SER A 252 -3.66 -7.29 7.28
CA SER A 252 -4.40 -8.47 6.79
C SER A 252 -5.40 -8.11 5.70
N PHE A 253 -5.31 -8.79 4.56
CA PHE A 253 -6.32 -8.72 3.50
C PHE A 253 -7.53 -9.63 3.75
N LYS A 254 -7.47 -10.52 4.75
CA LYS A 254 -8.55 -11.47 5.05
C LYS A 254 -9.90 -10.78 5.24
N PHE A 255 -9.95 -9.64 5.94
CA PHE A 255 -11.20 -8.89 6.15
C PHE A 255 -11.79 -8.36 4.83
N ILE A 256 -10.92 -7.95 3.90
CA ILE A 256 -11.31 -7.49 2.56
C ILE A 256 -11.83 -8.66 1.74
N GLU A 257 -11.09 -9.76 1.73
CA GLU A 257 -11.42 -10.98 0.97
C GLU A 257 -12.73 -11.62 1.45
N GLU A 258 -13.02 -11.58 2.75
CA GLU A 258 -14.30 -12.02 3.32
C GLU A 258 -15.49 -11.19 2.81
N VAL A 259 -15.29 -9.89 2.57
CA VAL A 259 -16.32 -8.99 1.99
C VAL A 259 -16.48 -9.22 0.49
N LEU A 260 -15.38 -9.37 -0.23
CA LEU A 260 -15.38 -9.48 -1.70
C LEU A 260 -15.77 -10.89 -2.19
N GLY A 261 -15.50 -11.94 -1.40
CA GLY A 261 -15.74 -13.34 -1.80
C GLY A 261 -15.00 -13.68 -3.11
N ASP A 262 -15.71 -14.22 -4.08
CA ASP A 262 -15.16 -14.62 -5.39
C ASP A 262 -14.63 -13.44 -6.24
N LYS A 263 -14.91 -12.20 -5.84
CA LYS A 263 -14.41 -10.98 -6.52
C LYS A 263 -13.04 -10.52 -6.00
N ALA A 264 -12.52 -11.17 -4.96
CA ALA A 264 -11.17 -10.87 -4.44
C ALA A 264 -10.09 -11.17 -5.50
N ILE A 265 -9.01 -10.39 -5.44
CA ILE A 265 -7.82 -10.59 -6.27
C ILE A 265 -6.87 -11.57 -5.57
#